data_3420809f277e79a7f2ab518e65825a3e
#
_entry.id   3420809f277e79a7f2ab518e65825a3e
#
_cell.length_a   1.000
_cell.length_b   1.000
_cell.length_c   1.000
_cell.angle_alpha   90.00
_cell.angle_beta   90.00
_cell.angle_gamma   90.00
#
_symmetry.space_group_name_H-M   'P 1'
#
loop_
_entity.id
_entity.type
_entity.pdbx_description
1 polymer ?
#
loop_
_entity_poly.entity_id
_entity_poly.type
_entity_poly.pdbx_seq_one_letter_code
_entity_poly.pdbx_strand_id
1 'polypeptide(L)'
;NVQGSMIIQGQMLRDIRLGSKTEPIVISISSLTISNCVSLQRLLLSNISTLAGTLNLAACTHLQEVHADGTSLVQVILPAGGGLRTVEFSAYNQYLTLANYPLMTNEGVGIDLCKGIITDFFVVDCPRIDPMRLLVDIMNTQDDQGGAHALKRIRAVGFDENYESSEMLDKLVQLADGSYSGLSSEGLSGEDDYPVLDGTLNINANCYEDSIEALRNTFKKLVLNITGGLYIRFQDPVVQSICGLQWGDGNGCTKDS
;
A
#
# COMPACT_ATOMS: atom_id res chain seq x y z
N ASN A 1 25.68 8.68 26.39
CA ASN A 1 24.32 8.35 25.98
C ASN A 1 23.55 9.64 25.69
N VAL A 2 23.04 9.81 24.49
CA VAL A 2 22.07 10.88 24.16
C VAL A 2 20.69 10.33 24.50
N GLN A 3 19.94 11.04 25.32
CA GLN A 3 18.59 10.68 25.76
C GLN A 3 17.62 11.83 25.58
N GLY A 4 16.34 11.52 25.39
CA GLY A 4 15.28 12.53 25.27
C GLY A 4 15.03 12.99 23.83
N SER A 5 14.66 14.24 23.66
CA SER A 5 14.35 14.84 22.36
C SER A 5 15.62 15.35 21.68
N MET A 6 15.74 15.09 20.36
CA MET A 6 16.86 15.56 19.54
C MET A 6 16.33 16.47 18.43
N ILE A 7 17.04 17.56 18.17
CA ILE A 7 16.78 18.47 17.07
C ILE A 7 18.03 18.52 16.19
N ILE A 8 17.86 18.29 14.89
CA ILE A 8 18.93 18.37 13.89
C ILE A 8 18.54 19.45 12.87
N GLN A 9 19.48 20.38 12.63
CA GLN A 9 19.31 21.47 11.68
C GLN A 9 20.56 21.62 10.82
N GLY A 10 20.39 21.86 9.53
CA GLY A 10 21.53 22.12 8.66
C GLY A 10 21.20 21.99 7.18
N GLN A 11 21.19 23.09 6.44
CA GLN A 11 20.84 23.12 5.01
C GLN A 11 21.74 22.26 4.12
N MET A 12 22.98 22.07 4.54
CA MET A 12 23.99 21.32 3.77
C MET A 12 24.17 19.87 4.21
N LEU A 13 23.42 19.43 5.22
CA LEU A 13 23.46 18.03 5.67
C LEU A 13 22.89 17.12 4.59
N ARG A 14 23.66 16.11 4.21
CA ARG A 14 23.27 15.11 3.20
C ARG A 14 23.01 13.73 3.78
N ASP A 15 23.67 13.40 4.87
CA ASP A 15 23.64 12.06 5.47
C ASP A 15 23.54 12.21 6.98
N ILE A 16 22.50 11.63 7.55
CA ILE A 16 22.28 11.56 9.01
C ILE A 16 22.19 10.11 9.40
N ARG A 17 23.10 9.67 10.27
CA ARG A 17 23.17 8.30 10.76
C ARG A 17 23.15 8.29 12.28
N LEU A 18 21.99 8.00 12.85
CA LEU A 18 21.78 7.86 14.29
C LEU A 18 21.58 6.41 14.68
N GLY A 19 21.04 5.60 13.77
CA GLY A 19 20.79 4.19 13.93
C GLY A 19 21.77 3.29 13.15
N SER A 20 21.66 2.01 13.31
CA SER A 20 22.44 1.01 12.59
C SER A 20 21.66 -0.29 12.46
N LYS A 21 21.79 -0.99 11.33
CA LYS A 21 21.25 -2.34 11.15
C LYS A 21 22.12 -3.44 11.75
N THR A 22 23.39 -3.18 11.92
CA THR A 22 24.41 -4.19 12.25
C THR A 22 25.11 -3.94 13.59
N GLU A 23 25.22 -2.68 14.01
CA GLU A 23 25.97 -2.31 15.20
C GLU A 23 25.03 -1.99 16.38
N PRO A 24 25.45 -2.24 17.62
CA PRO A 24 24.69 -1.85 18.80
C PRO A 24 24.42 -0.35 18.85
N ILE A 25 23.15 0.02 19.09
CA ILE A 25 22.73 1.41 19.20
C ILE A 25 22.98 1.92 20.61
N VAL A 26 23.66 3.07 20.71
CA VAL A 26 23.99 3.73 21.99
C VAL A 26 23.10 4.96 22.23
N ILE A 27 22.26 5.31 21.24
CA ILE A 27 21.38 6.46 21.27
C ILE A 27 19.98 6.01 21.75
N SER A 28 19.43 6.74 22.69
CA SER A 28 18.12 6.47 23.31
C SER A 28 17.25 7.72 23.25
N ILE A 29 16.99 8.23 22.04
CA ILE A 29 16.12 9.37 21.83
C ILE A 29 14.66 8.93 21.74
N SER A 30 13.76 9.71 22.35
CA SER A 30 12.32 9.47 22.31
C SER A 30 11.61 10.24 21.18
N SER A 31 12.20 11.34 20.72
CA SER A 31 11.71 12.10 19.57
C SER A 31 12.84 12.71 18.76
N LEU A 32 12.61 12.89 17.46
CA LEU A 32 13.54 13.51 16.53
C LEU A 32 12.82 14.59 15.71
N THR A 33 13.39 15.79 15.73
CA THR A 33 12.96 16.88 14.85
C THR A 33 14.07 17.17 13.84
N ILE A 34 13.74 17.11 12.55
CA ILE A 34 14.62 17.47 11.45
C ILE A 34 14.09 18.75 10.83
N SER A 35 14.88 19.83 10.89
CA SER A 35 14.49 21.13 10.38
C SER A 35 15.58 21.76 9.52
N ASN A 36 15.19 22.49 8.49
CA ASN A 36 16.13 23.13 7.53
C ASN A 36 17.13 22.15 6.89
N CYS A 37 16.81 20.85 6.78
CA CYS A 37 17.69 19.85 6.17
C CYS A 37 17.28 19.59 4.71
N VAL A 38 17.16 20.63 3.91
CA VAL A 38 16.68 20.55 2.51
C VAL A 38 17.58 19.69 1.61
N SER A 39 18.88 19.64 1.87
CA SER A 39 19.83 18.83 1.10
C SER A 39 19.98 17.39 1.59
N LEU A 40 19.20 16.98 2.59
CA LEU A 40 19.29 15.63 3.16
C LEU A 40 18.92 14.58 2.10
N GLN A 41 19.81 13.61 1.91
CA GLN A 41 19.67 12.52 0.95
C GLN A 41 19.42 11.19 1.63
N ARG A 42 20.05 10.94 2.78
CA ARG A 42 19.96 9.70 3.52
C ARG A 42 19.70 9.93 4.99
N LEU A 43 18.75 9.18 5.54
CA LEU A 43 18.43 9.17 6.97
C LEU A 43 18.38 7.73 7.48
N LEU A 44 19.32 7.37 8.38
CA LEU A 44 19.40 6.06 8.98
C LEU A 44 19.07 6.14 10.47
N LEU A 45 17.94 5.56 10.85
CA LEU A 45 17.39 5.52 12.21
C LEU A 45 17.19 4.08 12.72
N SER A 46 17.58 3.08 11.94
CA SER A 46 17.33 1.66 12.23
C SER A 46 17.71 1.29 13.67
N ASN A 47 16.81 0.55 14.34
CA ASN A 47 17.01 0.02 15.68
C ASN A 47 17.10 1.05 16.83
N ILE A 48 16.62 2.28 16.63
CA ILE A 48 16.39 3.23 17.74
C ILE A 48 15.01 2.94 18.32
N SER A 49 14.85 1.88 19.07
CA SER A 49 13.55 1.40 19.58
C SER A 49 12.81 2.38 20.47
N THR A 50 13.48 3.35 21.05
CA THR A 50 12.88 4.41 21.89
C THR A 50 12.30 5.56 21.06
N LEU A 51 12.68 5.69 19.78
CA LEU A 51 12.18 6.75 18.90
C LEU A 51 10.75 6.44 18.48
N ALA A 52 9.82 7.26 18.94
CA ALA A 52 8.37 7.03 18.77
C ALA A 52 7.64 8.27 18.22
N GLY A 53 6.34 8.08 17.93
CA GLY A 53 5.46 9.15 17.44
C GLY A 53 5.58 9.38 15.94
N THR A 54 5.52 10.64 15.51
CA THR A 54 5.56 11.06 14.12
C THR A 54 6.89 11.72 13.79
N LEU A 55 7.54 11.25 12.71
CA LEU A 55 8.71 11.89 12.12
C LEU A 55 8.29 12.68 10.88
N ASN A 56 8.53 13.99 10.88
CA ASN A 56 8.19 14.85 9.75
C ASN A 56 9.44 15.17 8.91
N LEU A 57 9.46 14.69 7.68
CA LEU A 57 10.52 14.90 6.68
C LEU A 57 10.04 15.70 5.47
N ALA A 58 8.85 16.31 5.51
CA ALA A 58 8.24 16.99 4.37
C ALA A 58 9.13 18.08 3.74
N ALA A 59 10.00 18.70 4.53
CA ALA A 59 10.94 19.71 4.06
C ALA A 59 12.24 19.14 3.45
N CYS A 60 12.47 17.83 3.51
CA CYS A 60 13.69 17.18 3.04
C CYS A 60 13.58 16.79 1.56
N THR A 61 13.46 17.76 0.67
CA THR A 61 13.07 17.55 -0.75
C THR A 61 14.09 16.80 -1.61
N HIS A 62 15.32 16.61 -1.14
CA HIS A 62 16.37 15.83 -1.82
C HIS A 62 16.52 14.40 -1.26
N LEU A 63 15.60 13.97 -0.42
CA LEU A 63 15.66 12.66 0.23
C LEU A 63 15.61 11.52 -0.79
N GLN A 64 16.47 10.53 -0.60
CA GLN A 64 16.59 9.35 -1.44
C GLN A 64 16.35 8.06 -0.66
N GLU A 65 16.78 8.02 0.61
CA GLU A 65 16.70 6.83 1.45
C GLU A 65 16.29 7.21 2.87
N VAL A 66 15.34 6.46 3.42
CA VAL A 66 14.91 6.53 4.83
C VAL A 66 14.87 5.11 5.40
N HIS A 67 15.56 4.89 6.50
CA HIS A 67 15.54 3.62 7.21
C HIS A 67 15.06 3.87 8.64
N ALA A 68 13.82 3.49 8.91
CA ALA A 68 13.16 3.65 10.22
C ALA A 68 12.72 2.32 10.84
N ASP A 69 13.21 1.20 10.29
CA ASP A 69 13.00 -0.15 10.82
C ASP A 69 13.56 -0.28 12.25
N GLY A 70 12.90 -1.06 13.10
CA GLY A 70 13.31 -1.22 14.52
C GLY A 70 13.15 0.02 15.38
N THR A 71 12.44 1.06 14.89
CA THR A 71 11.96 2.18 15.71
C THR A 71 10.55 1.92 16.22
N SER A 72 9.99 2.83 17.04
CA SER A 72 8.58 2.84 17.46
C SER A 72 7.78 3.98 16.81
N LEU A 73 8.21 4.45 15.64
CA LEU A 73 7.51 5.47 14.88
C LEU A 73 6.18 4.92 14.36
N VAL A 74 5.10 5.66 14.58
CA VAL A 74 3.75 5.34 14.08
C VAL A 74 3.47 5.98 12.73
N GLN A 75 4.26 7.00 12.38
CA GLN A 75 4.13 7.70 11.11
C GLN A 75 5.46 8.33 10.68
N VAL A 76 5.76 8.23 9.39
CA VAL A 76 6.82 9.03 8.73
C VAL A 76 6.15 9.85 7.63
N ILE A 77 6.18 11.17 7.78
CA ILE A 77 5.68 12.12 6.77
C ILE A 77 6.83 12.40 5.80
N LEU A 78 6.71 11.90 4.59
CA LEU A 78 7.71 12.02 3.54
C LEU A 78 7.52 13.33 2.74
N PRO A 79 8.55 13.86 2.07
CA PRO A 79 8.39 14.99 1.16
C PRO A 79 7.49 14.61 -0.01
N ALA A 80 6.70 15.55 -0.51
CA ALA A 80 5.89 15.34 -1.71
C ALA A 80 6.78 15.33 -2.96
N GLY A 81 6.89 14.17 -3.60
CA GLY A 81 7.74 14.00 -4.80
C GLY A 81 9.24 13.93 -4.51
N GLY A 82 10.03 13.87 -5.57
CA GLY A 82 11.48 13.89 -5.49
C GLY A 82 12.16 12.57 -5.81
N GLY A 83 13.41 12.45 -5.35
CA GLY A 83 14.31 11.33 -5.67
C GLY A 83 14.25 10.12 -4.75
N LEU A 84 13.23 10.01 -3.90
CA LEU A 84 13.10 8.91 -2.94
C LEU A 84 13.03 7.55 -3.67
N ARG A 85 13.84 6.61 -3.22
CA ARG A 85 13.97 5.25 -3.79
C ARG A 85 13.71 4.16 -2.78
N THR A 86 14.02 4.44 -1.51
CA THR A 86 13.89 3.46 -0.44
C THR A 86 13.31 4.10 0.80
N VAL A 87 12.30 3.47 1.35
CA VAL A 87 11.76 3.78 2.67
C VAL A 87 11.47 2.49 3.41
N GLU A 88 12.05 2.33 4.60
CA GLU A 88 11.77 1.22 5.50
C GLU A 88 11.03 1.76 6.72
N PHE A 89 9.84 1.24 6.94
CA PHE A 89 8.98 1.66 8.04
C PHE A 89 9.17 0.78 9.29
N SER A 90 8.83 1.34 10.43
CA SER A 90 8.79 0.59 11.70
C SER A 90 7.62 -0.40 11.71
N ALA A 91 7.69 -1.38 12.62
CA ALA A 91 6.59 -2.32 12.87
C ALA A 91 5.31 -1.64 13.41
N TYR A 92 5.40 -0.40 13.85
CA TYR A 92 4.28 0.38 14.41
C TYR A 92 3.70 1.38 13.42
N ASN A 93 4.23 1.46 12.19
CA ASN A 93 3.76 2.42 11.20
C ASN A 93 2.35 2.09 10.71
N GLN A 94 1.46 3.06 10.78
CA GLN A 94 0.05 2.92 10.40
C GLN A 94 -0.29 3.59 9.07
N TYR A 95 0.59 4.43 8.54
CA TYR A 95 0.31 5.30 7.40
C TYR A 95 1.30 5.03 6.26
N LEU A 96 0.82 4.49 5.15
CA LEU A 96 1.59 4.39 3.92
C LEU A 96 1.13 5.49 2.96
N THR A 97 1.91 6.56 2.87
CA THR A 97 1.63 7.68 1.97
C THR A 97 2.82 7.91 1.04
N LEU A 98 2.64 7.58 -0.22
CA LEU A 98 3.63 7.74 -1.28
C LEU A 98 3.02 8.57 -2.42
N ALA A 99 3.68 9.67 -2.80
CA ALA A 99 3.16 10.54 -3.84
C ALA A 99 4.28 11.11 -4.71
N ASN A 100 4.12 10.97 -6.02
CA ASN A 100 5.03 11.53 -7.04
C ASN A 100 6.49 11.05 -6.90
N TYR A 101 6.69 9.74 -6.68
CA TYR A 101 8.04 9.14 -6.61
C TYR A 101 8.38 8.35 -7.87
N PRO A 102 9.02 8.99 -8.88
CA PRO A 102 9.27 8.33 -10.18
C PRO A 102 10.34 7.24 -10.14
N LEU A 103 11.11 7.14 -9.06
CA LEU A 103 12.23 6.19 -8.93
C LEU A 103 11.97 5.07 -7.92
N MET A 104 10.91 5.17 -7.12
CA MET A 104 10.58 4.16 -6.13
C MET A 104 9.91 2.95 -6.78
N THR A 105 10.30 1.77 -6.39
CA THR A 105 9.71 0.48 -6.79
C THR A 105 9.08 -0.21 -5.59
N ASN A 106 8.35 -1.29 -5.80
CA ASN A 106 7.78 -2.07 -4.69
C ASN A 106 8.85 -2.55 -3.71
N GLU A 107 10.02 -2.98 -4.20
CA GLU A 107 11.14 -3.43 -3.37
C GLU A 107 11.75 -2.31 -2.52
N GLY A 108 11.56 -1.04 -2.96
CA GLY A 108 11.98 0.15 -2.20
C GLY A 108 11.02 0.50 -1.06
N VAL A 109 9.85 -0.12 -0.99
CA VAL A 109 8.82 0.13 0.03
C VAL A 109 8.86 -0.96 1.09
N GLY A 110 9.61 -0.75 2.17
CA GLY A 110 9.76 -1.70 3.27
C GLY A 110 8.64 -1.60 4.31
N ILE A 111 7.54 -2.29 4.08
CA ILE A 111 6.35 -2.34 4.95
C ILE A 111 6.10 -3.72 5.58
N ASP A 112 6.97 -4.69 5.39
CA ASP A 112 6.72 -6.08 5.78
C ASP A 112 6.38 -6.25 7.26
N LEU A 113 6.96 -5.43 8.11
CA LEU A 113 6.73 -5.49 9.55
C LEU A 113 5.40 -4.85 10.00
N CYS A 114 4.81 -3.98 9.19
CA CYS A 114 3.62 -3.20 9.58
C CYS A 114 2.37 -3.46 8.71
N LYS A 115 2.41 -4.36 7.73
CA LYS A 115 1.27 -4.69 6.86
C LYS A 115 -0.03 -4.92 7.64
N GLY A 116 0.06 -5.67 8.77
CA GLY A 116 -1.09 -6.02 9.60
C GLY A 116 -1.75 -4.84 10.33
N ILE A 117 -1.10 -3.69 10.46
CA ILE A 117 -1.60 -2.53 11.21
C ILE A 117 -1.75 -1.26 10.37
N ILE A 118 -1.46 -1.31 9.08
CA ILE A 118 -1.66 -0.16 8.17
C ILE A 118 -3.15 0.19 8.14
N THR A 119 -3.46 1.44 8.47
CA THR A 119 -4.82 2.00 8.45
C THR A 119 -5.07 2.83 7.20
N ASP A 120 -4.03 3.44 6.65
CA ASP A 120 -4.10 4.38 5.52
C ASP A 120 -3.12 3.96 4.42
N PHE A 121 -3.67 3.71 3.25
CA PHE A 121 -2.94 3.33 2.05
C PHE A 121 -3.15 4.39 0.97
N PHE A 122 -2.16 5.26 0.76
CA PHE A 122 -2.19 6.31 -0.25
C PHE A 122 -0.97 6.19 -1.16
N VAL A 123 -1.17 5.73 -2.38
CA VAL A 123 -0.15 5.65 -3.43
C VAL A 123 -0.64 6.39 -4.66
N VAL A 124 -0.01 7.51 -4.98
CA VAL A 124 -0.46 8.44 -6.02
C VAL A 124 0.70 8.79 -6.95
N ASP A 125 0.53 8.60 -8.24
CA ASP A 125 1.49 8.98 -9.29
C ASP A 125 2.91 8.46 -9.03
N CYS A 126 3.01 7.16 -8.69
CA CYS A 126 4.27 6.45 -8.50
C CYS A 126 4.45 5.40 -9.62
N PRO A 127 4.99 5.75 -10.79
CA PRO A 127 4.87 4.94 -12.01
C PRO A 127 5.68 3.63 -12.02
N ARG A 128 6.46 3.36 -10.98
CA ARG A 128 7.21 2.11 -10.82
C ARG A 128 6.74 1.28 -9.62
N ILE A 129 5.72 1.75 -8.94
CA ILE A 129 5.04 0.99 -7.88
C ILE A 129 3.80 0.35 -8.50
N ASP A 130 3.63 -0.94 -8.29
CA ASP A 130 2.36 -1.63 -8.43
C ASP A 130 1.56 -1.47 -7.12
N PRO A 131 0.65 -0.50 -7.03
CA PRO A 131 -0.05 -0.22 -5.79
C PRO A 131 -1.07 -1.30 -5.46
N MET A 132 -1.62 -1.99 -6.48
CA MET A 132 -2.60 -3.04 -6.26
C MET A 132 -1.96 -4.26 -5.61
N ARG A 133 -0.75 -4.61 -6.00
CA ARG A 133 0.02 -5.69 -5.38
C ARG A 133 0.33 -5.39 -3.92
N LEU A 134 0.78 -4.17 -3.60
CA LEU A 134 1.01 -3.76 -2.21
C LEU A 134 -0.28 -3.78 -1.39
N LEU A 135 -1.39 -3.30 -1.97
CA LEU A 135 -2.70 -3.29 -1.31
C LEU A 135 -3.18 -4.70 -1.00
N VAL A 136 -3.11 -5.62 -1.97
CA VAL A 136 -3.52 -7.02 -1.79
C VAL A 136 -2.64 -7.72 -0.77
N ASP A 137 -1.34 -7.45 -0.74
CA ASP A 137 -0.43 -7.96 0.28
C ASP A 137 -0.81 -7.51 1.71
N ILE A 138 -1.19 -6.24 1.86
CA ILE A 138 -1.69 -5.69 3.13
C ILE A 138 -3.00 -6.37 3.52
N MET A 139 -3.95 -6.48 2.59
CA MET A 139 -5.25 -7.13 2.83
C MET A 139 -5.07 -8.59 3.25
N ASN A 140 -4.23 -9.36 2.55
CA ASN A 140 -3.96 -10.76 2.90
C ASN A 140 -3.35 -10.89 4.30
N THR A 141 -2.39 -10.03 4.64
CA THR A 141 -1.78 -10.04 5.97
C THR A 141 -2.80 -9.74 7.07
N GLN A 142 -3.74 -8.84 6.82
CA GLN A 142 -4.79 -8.49 7.78
C GLN A 142 -5.86 -9.58 7.89
N ASP A 143 -6.20 -10.26 6.81
CA ASP A 143 -7.10 -11.44 6.83
C ASP A 143 -6.49 -12.57 7.68
N ASP A 144 -5.20 -12.85 7.53
CA ASP A 144 -4.50 -13.91 8.26
C ASP A 144 -4.43 -13.65 9.78
N GLN A 145 -4.58 -12.41 10.21
CA GLN A 145 -4.60 -12.04 11.63
C GLN A 145 -5.94 -12.28 12.34
N GLY A 146 -6.92 -12.84 11.65
CA GLY A 146 -8.13 -13.40 12.29
C GLY A 146 -9.23 -12.41 12.61
N GLY A 147 -9.40 -11.32 11.84
CA GLY A 147 -10.72 -10.74 11.75
C GLY A 147 -10.92 -9.26 12.05
N ALA A 148 -9.94 -8.50 12.49
CA ALA A 148 -10.09 -7.04 12.58
C ALA A 148 -9.22 -6.37 11.53
N HIS A 149 -9.80 -6.06 10.37
CA HIS A 149 -9.09 -5.32 9.33
C HIS A 149 -8.73 -3.92 9.84
N ALA A 150 -7.45 -3.58 9.78
CA ALA A 150 -6.97 -2.28 10.23
C ALA A 150 -7.16 -1.20 9.16
N LEU A 151 -7.13 -1.60 7.88
CA LEU A 151 -7.20 -0.69 6.74
C LEU A 151 -8.56 0.02 6.68
N LYS A 152 -8.53 1.35 6.68
CA LYS A 152 -9.71 2.23 6.72
C LYS A 152 -9.82 3.13 5.51
N ARG A 153 -8.68 3.60 4.99
CA ARG A 153 -8.64 4.56 3.89
C ARG A 153 -7.70 4.07 2.80
N ILE A 154 -8.21 4.00 1.57
CA ILE A 154 -7.47 3.52 0.40
C ILE A 154 -7.55 4.57 -0.70
N ARG A 155 -6.39 4.96 -1.23
CA ARG A 155 -6.27 5.79 -2.42
C ARG A 155 -5.09 5.31 -3.26
N ALA A 156 -5.39 4.76 -4.44
CA ALA A 156 -4.41 4.41 -5.45
C ALA A 156 -4.76 5.12 -6.74
N VAL A 157 -3.84 5.94 -7.25
CA VAL A 157 -4.08 6.81 -8.42
C VAL A 157 -2.89 6.77 -9.36
N GLY A 158 -3.15 6.75 -10.67
CA GLY A 158 -2.14 6.87 -11.70
C GLY A 158 -1.34 5.58 -11.92
N PHE A 159 -1.98 4.41 -11.82
CA PHE A 159 -1.37 3.11 -12.09
C PHE A 159 -1.88 2.50 -13.41
N ASP A 160 -1.04 1.68 -14.05
CA ASP A 160 -1.36 0.90 -15.25
C ASP A 160 -0.62 -0.43 -15.15
N GLU A 161 -1.33 -1.47 -14.66
CA GLU A 161 -0.74 -2.73 -14.24
C GLU A 161 -1.25 -3.92 -15.05
N ASN A 162 -0.40 -4.95 -15.19
CA ASN A 162 -0.68 -6.14 -15.98
C ASN A 162 -0.62 -7.39 -15.11
N TYR A 163 -1.63 -8.25 -15.21
CA TYR A 163 -1.73 -9.51 -14.46
C TYR A 163 -2.11 -10.68 -15.34
N GLU A 164 -1.50 -11.83 -15.08
CA GLU A 164 -1.77 -13.11 -15.74
C GLU A 164 -2.73 -14.00 -14.94
N SER A 165 -3.36 -13.47 -13.87
CA SER A 165 -4.28 -14.16 -12.99
C SER A 165 -5.45 -13.25 -12.60
N SER A 166 -6.61 -13.85 -12.35
CA SER A 166 -7.79 -13.15 -11.81
C SER A 166 -7.74 -12.92 -10.30
N GLU A 167 -6.83 -13.53 -9.57
CA GLU A 167 -6.74 -13.49 -8.10
C GLU A 167 -6.75 -12.07 -7.54
N MET A 168 -6.10 -11.14 -8.25
CA MET A 168 -6.10 -9.72 -7.91
C MET A 168 -7.52 -9.15 -7.88
N LEU A 169 -8.33 -9.45 -8.92
CA LEU A 169 -9.72 -8.97 -8.98
C LEU A 169 -10.56 -9.58 -7.87
N ASP A 170 -10.43 -10.88 -7.64
CA ASP A 170 -11.19 -11.60 -6.60
C ASP A 170 -10.92 -11.02 -5.21
N LYS A 171 -9.67 -10.59 -4.97
CA LYS A 171 -9.32 -9.91 -3.72
C LYS A 171 -9.89 -8.50 -3.64
N LEU A 172 -9.81 -7.71 -4.72
CA LEU A 172 -10.34 -6.35 -4.76
C LEU A 172 -11.88 -6.30 -4.66
N VAL A 173 -12.57 -7.37 -5.05
CA VAL A 173 -14.04 -7.49 -4.88
C VAL A 173 -14.44 -7.35 -3.41
N GLN A 174 -13.63 -7.79 -2.46
CA GLN A 174 -13.90 -7.64 -1.03
C GLN A 174 -14.01 -6.16 -0.60
N LEU A 175 -13.36 -5.25 -1.32
CA LEU A 175 -13.50 -3.80 -1.10
C LEU A 175 -14.81 -3.28 -1.69
N ALA A 176 -15.27 -3.86 -2.81
CA ALA A 176 -16.46 -3.42 -3.53
C ALA A 176 -17.76 -3.96 -2.90
N ASP A 177 -17.77 -5.18 -2.40
CA ASP A 177 -18.93 -5.83 -1.80
C ASP A 177 -19.09 -5.59 -0.30
N GLY A 178 -18.11 -4.90 0.32
CA GLY A 178 -18.11 -4.58 1.75
C GLY A 178 -17.76 -5.75 2.67
N SER A 179 -17.28 -6.88 2.13
CA SER A 179 -16.84 -8.02 2.94
C SER A 179 -15.51 -7.76 3.65
N TYR A 180 -14.70 -6.82 3.12
CA TYR A 180 -13.53 -6.31 3.83
C TYR A 180 -13.96 -5.29 4.90
N SER A 181 -14.04 -5.73 6.14
CA SER A 181 -14.49 -4.90 7.27
C SER A 181 -13.48 -3.81 7.64
N GLY A 182 -13.96 -2.68 8.14
CA GLY A 182 -13.11 -1.61 8.69
C GLY A 182 -12.90 -0.40 7.77
N LEU A 183 -13.28 -0.47 6.49
CA LEU A 183 -13.21 0.71 5.61
C LEU A 183 -14.10 1.83 6.15
N SER A 184 -13.55 3.04 6.21
CA SER A 184 -14.28 4.22 6.67
C SER A 184 -15.27 4.64 5.60
N SER A 185 -16.53 4.82 6.03
CA SER A 185 -17.56 5.52 5.25
C SER A 185 -17.57 7.03 5.53
N GLU A 186 -16.66 7.53 6.36
CA GLU A 186 -16.54 8.96 6.64
C GLU A 186 -15.91 9.65 5.42
N GLY A 187 -16.66 10.56 4.80
CA GLY A 187 -16.23 11.29 3.62
C GLY A 187 -17.01 10.97 2.34
N LEU A 188 -18.08 10.17 2.43
CA LEU A 188 -18.92 9.78 1.28
C LEU A 188 -19.78 10.94 0.71
N SER A 189 -19.26 12.16 0.73
CA SER A 189 -19.93 13.30 0.06
C SER A 189 -18.88 14.22 -0.56
N GLY A 190 -18.33 13.83 -1.72
CA GLY A 190 -17.39 14.66 -2.47
C GLY A 190 -16.30 13.89 -3.22
N GLU A 191 -15.31 14.61 -3.73
CA GLU A 191 -14.18 14.03 -4.49
C GLU A 191 -13.25 13.11 -3.67
N ASP A 192 -13.46 12.98 -2.37
CA ASP A 192 -12.61 12.23 -1.43
C ASP A 192 -13.26 10.95 -0.90
N ASP A 193 -14.23 10.37 -1.61
CA ASP A 193 -14.83 9.09 -1.22
C ASP A 193 -13.77 7.97 -1.20
N TYR A 194 -13.73 7.20 -0.11
CA TYR A 194 -12.85 6.03 0.00
C TYR A 194 -13.67 4.73 -0.08
N PRO A 195 -13.13 3.68 -0.68
CA PRO A 195 -11.84 3.54 -1.35
C PRO A 195 -11.80 4.18 -2.76
N VAL A 196 -10.65 4.75 -3.14
CA VAL A 196 -10.42 5.34 -4.46
C VAL A 196 -9.42 4.50 -5.23
N LEU A 197 -9.86 3.91 -6.34
CA LEU A 197 -8.99 3.26 -7.33
C LEU A 197 -9.17 4.00 -8.66
N ASP A 198 -8.12 4.71 -9.10
CA ASP A 198 -8.10 5.53 -10.31
C ASP A 198 -6.90 5.14 -11.17
N GLY A 199 -7.08 4.19 -12.06
CA GLY A 199 -6.02 3.64 -12.90
C GLY A 199 -6.53 2.48 -13.76
N THR A 200 -5.60 1.75 -14.37
CA THR A 200 -5.88 0.66 -15.31
C THR A 200 -5.36 -0.67 -14.79
N LEU A 201 -6.19 -1.70 -14.86
CA LEU A 201 -5.79 -3.10 -14.69
C LEU A 201 -6.02 -3.86 -15.99
N ASN A 202 -4.94 -4.42 -16.54
CA ASN A 202 -4.96 -5.26 -17.71
C ASN A 202 -4.84 -6.72 -17.24
N ILE A 203 -5.90 -7.49 -17.39
CA ILE A 203 -5.96 -8.88 -16.91
C ILE A 203 -5.98 -9.84 -18.09
N ASN A 204 -4.91 -10.60 -18.24
CA ASN A 204 -4.78 -11.64 -19.24
C ASN A 204 -5.13 -13.01 -18.61
N ALA A 205 -6.35 -13.13 -18.15
CA ALA A 205 -6.87 -14.35 -17.51
C ALA A 205 -8.38 -14.43 -17.65
N ASN A 206 -8.92 -15.63 -17.43
CA ASN A 206 -10.36 -15.83 -17.31
C ASN A 206 -10.88 -15.21 -16.00
N CYS A 207 -11.97 -14.45 -16.09
CA CYS A 207 -12.55 -13.73 -14.96
C CYS A 207 -14.03 -14.02 -14.80
N TYR A 208 -14.55 -13.90 -13.57
CA TYR A 208 -15.98 -13.95 -13.34
C TYR A 208 -16.64 -12.61 -13.65
N GLU A 209 -17.78 -12.66 -14.35
CA GLU A 209 -18.51 -11.45 -14.77
C GLU A 209 -19.01 -10.64 -13.56
N ASP A 210 -19.47 -11.31 -12.51
CA ASP A 210 -19.94 -10.68 -11.27
C ASP A 210 -18.82 -9.91 -10.54
N SER A 211 -17.58 -10.44 -10.55
CA SER A 211 -16.40 -9.76 -10.00
C SER A 211 -16.11 -8.47 -10.75
N ILE A 212 -16.12 -8.52 -12.08
CA ILE A 212 -15.87 -7.35 -12.94
C ILE A 212 -16.97 -6.31 -12.76
N GLU A 213 -18.24 -6.74 -12.70
CA GLU A 213 -19.38 -5.84 -12.51
C GLU A 213 -19.33 -5.15 -11.14
N ALA A 214 -19.03 -5.88 -10.07
CA ALA A 214 -18.88 -5.33 -8.72
C ALA A 214 -17.81 -4.22 -8.69
N LEU A 215 -16.65 -4.48 -9.26
CA LEU A 215 -15.56 -3.48 -9.30
C LEU A 215 -15.92 -2.26 -10.14
N ARG A 216 -16.52 -2.43 -11.32
CA ARG A 216 -16.96 -1.32 -12.18
C ARG A 216 -18.07 -0.46 -11.56
N ASN A 217 -18.95 -1.10 -10.80
CA ASN A 217 -20.05 -0.41 -10.12
C ASN A 217 -19.55 0.44 -8.95
N THR A 218 -18.52 -0.02 -8.24
CA THR A 218 -17.95 0.65 -7.08
C THR A 218 -16.90 1.67 -7.47
N PHE A 219 -15.92 1.30 -8.30
CA PHE A 219 -14.79 2.15 -8.66
C PHE A 219 -14.96 2.76 -10.05
N LYS A 220 -15.64 3.89 -10.13
CA LYS A 220 -16.00 4.52 -11.42
C LYS A 220 -14.81 4.99 -12.27
N LYS A 221 -13.64 5.17 -11.66
CA LYS A 221 -12.40 5.59 -12.33
C LYS A 221 -11.45 4.41 -12.63
N LEU A 222 -11.79 3.20 -12.17
CA LEU A 222 -11.03 2.02 -12.46
C LEU A 222 -11.35 1.50 -13.86
N VAL A 223 -10.34 1.39 -14.70
CA VAL A 223 -10.43 0.79 -16.04
C VAL A 223 -10.00 -0.67 -15.96
N LEU A 224 -10.88 -1.57 -16.37
CA LEU A 224 -10.62 -3.02 -16.41
C LEU A 224 -10.59 -3.49 -17.87
N ASN A 225 -9.40 -3.89 -18.35
CA ASN A 225 -9.17 -4.49 -19.65
C ASN A 225 -8.97 -6.00 -19.47
N ILE A 226 -9.98 -6.79 -19.83
CA ILE A 226 -9.95 -8.24 -19.69
C ILE A 226 -9.73 -8.85 -21.07
N THR A 227 -8.69 -9.67 -21.23
CA THR A 227 -8.38 -10.36 -22.50
C THR A 227 -8.68 -11.86 -22.44
N GLY A 228 -8.99 -12.40 -21.26
CA GLY A 228 -9.45 -13.78 -21.06
C GLY A 228 -10.96 -13.94 -21.24
N GLY A 229 -11.45 -15.18 -21.08
CA GLY A 229 -12.86 -15.50 -21.10
C GLY A 229 -13.61 -14.95 -19.88
N LEU A 230 -14.88 -14.64 -20.07
CA LEU A 230 -15.77 -14.25 -18.98
C LEU A 230 -16.61 -15.45 -18.56
N TYR A 231 -16.56 -15.78 -17.27
CA TYR A 231 -17.32 -16.87 -16.66
C TYR A 231 -18.49 -16.32 -15.85
N ILE A 232 -19.59 -17.11 -15.86
CA ILE A 232 -20.75 -16.86 -15.00
C ILE A 232 -20.61 -17.74 -13.76
N ARG A 233 -20.75 -17.13 -12.59
CA ARG A 233 -20.79 -17.84 -11.30
C ARG A 233 -22.23 -18.18 -10.95
N PHE A 234 -22.50 -19.45 -10.72
CA PHE A 234 -23.80 -19.90 -10.25
C PHE A 234 -23.82 -19.95 -8.71
N GLN A 235 -24.92 -19.50 -8.11
CA GLN A 235 -25.08 -19.55 -6.65
C GLN A 235 -25.23 -20.99 -6.12
N ASP A 236 -25.83 -21.89 -6.93
CA ASP A 236 -25.96 -23.30 -6.59
C ASP A 236 -24.68 -24.07 -7.01
N PRO A 237 -23.94 -24.66 -6.07
CA PRO A 237 -22.71 -25.41 -6.38
C PRO A 237 -22.94 -26.61 -7.31
N VAL A 238 -24.16 -27.21 -7.27
CA VAL A 238 -24.50 -28.34 -8.14
C VAL A 238 -24.68 -27.85 -9.56
N VAL A 239 -25.37 -26.74 -9.77
CA VAL A 239 -25.53 -26.11 -11.09
C VAL A 239 -24.18 -25.67 -11.62
N GLN A 240 -23.36 -25.05 -10.81
CA GLN A 240 -21.99 -24.65 -11.17
C GLN A 240 -21.18 -25.86 -11.65
N SER A 241 -21.23 -26.98 -10.92
CA SER A 241 -20.50 -28.20 -11.29
C SER A 241 -21.01 -28.81 -12.59
N ILE A 242 -22.32 -28.87 -12.81
CA ILE A 242 -22.92 -29.43 -14.03
C ILE A 242 -22.56 -28.56 -15.24
N CYS A 243 -22.71 -27.24 -15.13
CA CYS A 243 -22.37 -26.31 -16.21
C CYS A 243 -20.87 -26.37 -16.54
N GLY A 244 -20.01 -26.40 -15.55
CA GLY A 244 -18.57 -26.49 -15.74
C GLY A 244 -18.14 -27.77 -16.44
N LEU A 245 -18.83 -28.90 -16.21
CA LEU A 245 -18.55 -30.17 -16.86
C LEU A 245 -19.09 -30.25 -18.31
N GLN A 246 -20.20 -29.59 -18.60
CA GLN A 246 -20.86 -29.69 -19.90
C GLN A 246 -20.48 -28.58 -20.88
N TRP A 247 -20.25 -27.37 -20.40
CA TRP A 247 -20.08 -26.16 -21.22
C TRP A 247 -18.89 -25.28 -20.84
N GLY A 248 -18.05 -25.70 -19.94
CA GLY A 248 -16.90 -24.96 -19.46
C GLY A 248 -15.65 -25.81 -19.30
N ASP A 249 -14.65 -25.27 -18.68
CA ASP A 249 -13.36 -25.94 -18.38
C ASP A 249 -13.32 -26.64 -17.01
N GLY A 250 -14.45 -26.81 -16.36
CA GLY A 250 -14.58 -27.36 -15.01
C GLY A 250 -14.65 -26.29 -13.91
N ASN A 251 -14.35 -25.03 -14.22
CA ASN A 251 -14.36 -23.93 -13.27
C ASN A 251 -15.57 -22.99 -13.38
N GLY A 252 -16.35 -23.12 -14.46
CA GLY A 252 -17.54 -22.33 -14.74
C GLY A 252 -17.95 -22.38 -16.21
N CYS A 253 -18.99 -21.63 -16.57
CA CYS A 253 -19.43 -21.48 -17.95
C CYS A 253 -19.00 -20.13 -18.49
N THR A 254 -18.60 -20.09 -19.75
CA THR A 254 -18.35 -18.81 -20.43
C THR A 254 -19.68 -18.16 -20.82
N LYS A 255 -19.68 -16.85 -21.01
CA LYS A 255 -20.85 -16.07 -21.40
C LYS A 255 -21.42 -16.48 -22.75
N ASP A 256 -20.58 -17.07 -23.62
CA ASP A 256 -20.90 -17.45 -25.00
C ASP A 256 -21.14 -18.97 -25.17
N SER A 257 -21.21 -19.76 -24.08
CA SER A 257 -21.43 -21.21 -24.08
C SER A 257 -22.89 -21.62 -23.97
#